data_96566d097153b2cccfd78416d52b82bb
#
_entry.id   96566d097153b2cccfd78416d52b82bb
#
_cell.length_a   1.000
_cell.length_b   1.000
_cell.length_c   1.000
_cell.angle_alpha   90.00
_cell.angle_beta   90.00
_cell.angle_gamma   90.00
#
_symmetry.space_group_name_H-M   'P 1'
#
loop_
_entity.id
_entity.type
_entity.pdbx_description
1 polymer ?
#
loop_
_entity_poly.entity_id
_entity_poly.type
_entity_poly.pdbx_seq_one_letter_code
_entity_poly.pdbx_strand_id
1 'polypeptide(L)'
;MTIMQNAYLIHGTSTRDDDWFPWLESACAPQIKLDRIYLPNPFAPQADEWNDAVDQQIPAADGLIFVAHSLGCITALRFVARHQIHDARLLLVGAFDQGLPAYPELDSFMMPAPDYRQITPKVSAATVITAKDDPIAPYRNSIDVAHQLGAKLIVQPTGGHFLTSDGFREFPLALKELQRLAK
;
A
#
# COMPACT_ATOMS: atom_id res chain seq x y z
N MET A 1 22.20 -0.60 19.52
CA MET A 1 21.12 -1.56 19.19
C MET A 1 20.27 -0.94 18.09
N THR A 2 20.22 -1.53 16.92
CA THR A 2 19.29 -1.08 15.86
C THR A 2 17.89 -1.54 16.28
N ILE A 3 16.99 -0.59 16.47
CA ILE A 3 15.59 -0.92 16.78
C ILE A 3 15.01 -1.55 15.51
N MET A 4 14.51 -2.78 15.63
CA MET A 4 13.83 -3.46 14.53
C MET A 4 12.54 -2.70 14.20
N GLN A 5 12.38 -2.29 12.95
CA GLN A 5 11.19 -1.58 12.47
C GLN A 5 10.08 -2.58 12.15
N ASN A 6 8.85 -2.24 12.53
CA ASN A 6 7.67 -3.03 12.15
C ASN A 6 7.03 -2.43 10.91
N ALA A 7 6.77 -3.25 9.91
CA ALA A 7 6.07 -2.90 8.70
C ALA A 7 4.91 -3.87 8.45
N TYR A 8 3.88 -3.39 7.77
CA TYR A 8 2.67 -4.15 7.48
C TYR A 8 2.36 -4.07 6.00
N LEU A 9 2.21 -5.24 5.36
CA LEU A 9 1.88 -5.33 3.95
C LEU A 9 0.38 -5.59 3.79
N ILE A 10 -0.27 -4.70 3.04
CA ILE A 10 -1.71 -4.75 2.73
C ILE A 10 -1.85 -4.97 1.22
N HIS A 11 -2.29 -6.17 0.83
CA HIS A 11 -2.48 -6.56 -0.57
C HIS A 11 -3.76 -5.98 -1.16
N GLY A 12 -3.96 -6.17 -2.46
CA GLY A 12 -5.18 -5.79 -3.18
C GLY A 12 -6.11 -6.98 -3.41
N THR A 13 -6.70 -7.07 -4.62
CA THR A 13 -7.54 -8.18 -5.07
C THR A 13 -6.70 -9.41 -5.45
N SER A 14 -5.89 -9.84 -4.51
CA SER A 14 -5.02 -11.00 -4.53
C SER A 14 -4.98 -11.60 -3.11
N THR A 15 -4.01 -12.42 -2.80
CA THR A 15 -3.79 -12.87 -1.41
C THR A 15 -2.46 -12.36 -0.89
N ARG A 16 -2.26 -12.43 0.43
CA ARG A 16 -0.99 -12.06 1.06
C ARG A 16 0.20 -12.95 0.65
N ASP A 17 -0.08 -14.09 0.03
CA ASP A 17 0.92 -15.08 -0.39
C ASP A 17 1.25 -15.01 -1.89
N ASP A 18 0.63 -14.06 -2.60
CA ASP A 18 0.84 -13.84 -4.03
C ASP A 18 1.98 -12.85 -4.32
N ASP A 19 2.34 -12.74 -5.59
CA ASP A 19 3.24 -11.75 -6.16
C ASP A 19 4.62 -11.69 -5.46
N TRP A 20 5.13 -10.50 -5.23
CA TRP A 20 6.41 -10.21 -4.58
C TRP A 20 6.32 -10.14 -3.05
N PHE A 21 5.14 -10.38 -2.46
CA PHE A 21 4.89 -10.14 -1.03
C PHE A 21 5.71 -11.09 -0.13
N PRO A 22 5.71 -12.43 -0.34
CA PRO A 22 6.54 -13.33 0.46
C PRO A 22 8.04 -13.08 0.29
N TRP A 23 8.46 -12.71 -0.94
CA TRP A 23 9.84 -12.37 -1.21
C TRP A 23 10.28 -11.10 -0.44
N LEU A 24 9.44 -10.05 -0.43
CA LEU A 24 9.77 -8.80 0.27
C LEU A 24 9.93 -9.03 1.78
N GLU A 25 9.05 -9.82 2.40
CA GLU A 25 9.15 -10.21 3.81
C GLU A 25 10.50 -10.87 4.10
N SER A 26 10.89 -11.84 3.28
CA SER A 26 12.19 -12.52 3.43
C SER A 26 13.38 -11.60 3.16
N ALA A 27 13.29 -10.75 2.14
CA ALA A 27 14.39 -9.91 1.69
C ALA A 27 14.67 -8.73 2.64
N CYS A 28 13.68 -8.22 3.36
CA CYS A 28 13.86 -7.12 4.32
C CYS A 28 14.29 -7.58 5.73
N ALA A 29 14.18 -8.88 6.03
CA ALA A 29 14.62 -9.43 7.30
C ALA A 29 16.16 -9.48 7.40
N PRO A 30 16.75 -9.40 8.61
CA PRO A 30 16.10 -9.18 9.91
C PRO A 30 15.92 -7.70 10.28
N GLN A 31 16.26 -6.75 9.39
CA GLN A 31 16.27 -5.31 9.70
C GLN A 31 14.85 -4.76 9.87
N ILE A 32 13.91 -5.30 9.10
CA ILE A 32 12.50 -4.91 9.13
C ILE A 32 11.68 -6.19 9.35
N LYS A 33 10.81 -6.16 10.35
CA LYS A 33 9.78 -7.19 10.53
C LYS A 33 8.58 -6.79 9.71
N LEU A 34 8.36 -7.46 8.59
CA LEU A 34 7.21 -7.24 7.69
C LEU A 34 6.15 -8.31 7.95
N ASP A 35 5.00 -7.89 8.47
CA ASP A 35 3.84 -8.78 8.65
C ASP A 35 2.89 -8.59 7.45
N ARG A 36 2.58 -9.70 6.75
CA ARG A 36 1.62 -9.70 5.63
C ARG A 36 0.21 -9.89 6.17
N ILE A 37 -0.62 -8.85 6.01
CA ILE A 37 -1.97 -8.81 6.58
C ILE A 37 -2.92 -9.71 5.80
N TYR A 38 -3.74 -10.48 6.53
CA TYR A 38 -4.84 -11.23 5.94
C TYR A 38 -6.05 -10.31 5.73
N LEU A 39 -6.60 -10.33 4.52
CA LEU A 39 -7.85 -9.63 4.19
C LEU A 39 -8.91 -10.64 3.73
N PRO A 40 -10.14 -10.55 4.26
CA PRO A 40 -11.21 -11.47 3.88
C PRO A 40 -11.71 -11.18 2.47
N ASN A 41 -12.20 -12.22 1.79
CA ASN A 41 -12.89 -12.12 0.50
C ASN A 41 -12.18 -11.22 -0.54
N PRO A 42 -10.87 -11.41 -0.84
CA PRO A 42 -10.11 -10.44 -1.63
C PRO A 42 -10.60 -10.31 -3.09
N PHE A 43 -11.36 -11.27 -3.59
CA PHE A 43 -11.93 -11.23 -4.94
C PHE A 43 -13.37 -10.65 -4.98
N ALA A 44 -13.95 -10.35 -3.81
CA ALA A 44 -15.21 -9.65 -3.64
C ALA A 44 -15.10 -8.71 -2.41
N PRO A 45 -14.16 -7.75 -2.43
CA PRO A 45 -13.76 -7.01 -1.24
C PRO A 45 -14.88 -6.09 -0.75
N GLN A 46 -15.01 -6.02 0.59
CA GLN A 46 -15.88 -5.09 1.27
C GLN A 46 -15.02 -4.16 2.14
N ALA A 47 -15.23 -2.86 2.00
CA ALA A 47 -14.38 -1.85 2.67
C ALA A 47 -14.39 -2.00 4.19
N ASP A 48 -15.57 -2.21 4.79
CA ASP A 48 -15.69 -2.35 6.24
C ASP A 48 -15.02 -3.62 6.74
N GLU A 49 -15.19 -4.76 6.03
CA GLU A 49 -14.52 -6.02 6.39
C GLU A 49 -12.98 -5.88 6.35
N TRP A 50 -12.44 -5.16 5.36
CA TRP A 50 -11.01 -4.92 5.26
C TRP A 50 -10.52 -3.93 6.33
N ASN A 51 -11.31 -2.89 6.62
CA ASN A 51 -11.01 -1.97 7.71
C ASN A 51 -10.93 -2.71 9.05
N ASP A 52 -11.92 -3.56 9.35
CA ASP A 52 -11.94 -4.37 10.57
C ASP A 52 -10.76 -5.35 10.63
N ALA A 53 -10.44 -5.99 9.50
CA ALA A 53 -9.33 -6.95 9.43
C ALA A 53 -7.98 -6.28 9.71
N VAL A 54 -7.71 -5.10 9.17
CA VAL A 54 -6.47 -4.37 9.45
C VAL A 54 -6.43 -3.85 10.88
N ASP A 55 -7.56 -3.37 11.41
CA ASP A 55 -7.66 -2.87 12.80
C ASP A 55 -7.40 -3.99 13.83
N GLN A 56 -7.75 -5.25 13.51
CA GLN A 56 -7.48 -6.41 14.37
C GLN A 56 -6.02 -6.88 14.33
N GLN A 57 -5.31 -6.62 13.24
CA GLN A 57 -3.97 -7.16 13.00
C GLN A 57 -2.85 -6.12 13.16
N ILE A 58 -3.16 -4.84 13.03
CA ILE A 58 -2.19 -3.75 13.10
C ILE A 58 -2.45 -2.92 14.35
N PRO A 59 -1.52 -2.84 15.31
CA PRO A 59 -1.67 -1.98 16.48
C PRO A 59 -1.64 -0.51 16.06
N ALA A 60 -2.54 0.31 16.60
CA ALA A 60 -2.47 1.76 16.43
C ALA A 60 -1.28 2.31 17.26
N ALA A 61 -0.16 2.56 16.60
CA ALA A 61 1.08 3.02 17.22
C ALA A 61 1.78 4.04 16.32
N ASP A 62 2.68 4.83 16.89
CA ASP A 62 3.50 5.75 16.12
C ASP A 62 4.63 5.02 15.37
N GLY A 63 5.10 5.61 14.27
CA GLY A 63 6.22 5.09 13.50
C GLY A 63 5.90 3.85 12.66
N LEU A 64 4.63 3.57 12.38
CA LEU A 64 4.23 2.44 11.54
C LEU A 64 4.67 2.63 10.09
N ILE A 65 5.12 1.53 9.48
CA ILE A 65 5.45 1.49 8.06
C ILE A 65 4.41 0.61 7.36
N PHE A 66 3.77 1.17 6.34
CA PHE A 66 2.83 0.44 5.49
C PHE A 66 3.44 0.20 4.12
N VAL A 67 3.36 -1.04 3.66
CA VAL A 67 3.58 -1.42 2.26
C VAL A 67 2.22 -1.82 1.73
N ALA A 68 1.72 -1.13 0.72
CA ALA A 68 0.40 -1.42 0.19
C ALA A 68 0.44 -1.54 -1.33
N HIS A 69 -0.38 -2.44 -1.85
CA HIS A 69 -0.49 -2.69 -3.28
C HIS A 69 -1.95 -2.56 -3.73
N SER A 70 -2.17 -1.85 -4.85
CA SER A 70 -3.47 -1.76 -5.50
C SER A 70 -4.55 -1.25 -4.54
N LEU A 71 -5.66 -1.95 -4.42
CA LEU A 71 -6.78 -1.64 -3.53
C LEU A 71 -6.36 -1.56 -2.04
N GLY A 72 -5.31 -2.27 -1.66
CA GLY A 72 -4.71 -2.17 -0.33
C GLY A 72 -4.19 -0.78 0.01
N CYS A 73 -3.85 0.03 -0.98
CA CYS A 73 -3.42 1.42 -0.76
C CYS A 73 -4.52 2.26 -0.12
N ILE A 74 -5.77 2.12 -0.57
CA ILE A 74 -6.92 2.82 0.03
C ILE A 74 -7.14 2.36 1.47
N THR A 75 -7.00 1.06 1.72
CA THR A 75 -7.14 0.49 3.06
C THR A 75 -6.07 1.03 4.01
N ALA A 76 -4.81 1.13 3.57
CA ALA A 76 -3.73 1.76 4.34
C ALA A 76 -4.02 3.23 4.64
N LEU A 77 -4.44 4.00 3.64
CA LEU A 77 -4.80 5.42 3.80
C LEU A 77 -5.96 5.61 4.78
N ARG A 78 -6.98 4.76 4.71
CA ARG A 78 -8.12 4.77 5.65
C ARG A 78 -7.69 4.40 7.07
N PHE A 79 -6.77 3.46 7.25
CA PHE A 79 -6.21 3.15 8.57
C PHE A 79 -5.55 4.38 9.17
N VAL A 80 -4.67 5.05 8.42
CA VAL A 80 -4.01 6.28 8.88
C VAL A 80 -5.01 7.37 9.21
N ALA A 81 -6.07 7.54 8.40
CA ALA A 81 -7.11 8.53 8.66
C ALA A 81 -7.85 8.28 9.99
N ARG A 82 -8.24 7.02 10.25
CA ARG A 82 -9.09 6.66 11.40
C ARG A 82 -8.35 6.65 12.74
N HIS A 83 -7.05 6.36 12.76
CA HIS A 83 -6.30 6.19 14.00
C HIS A 83 -5.54 7.44 14.42
N GLN A 84 -5.39 7.63 15.73
CA GLN A 84 -4.55 8.68 16.31
C GLN A 84 -3.11 8.17 16.39
N ILE A 85 -2.41 8.28 15.27
CA ILE A 85 -1.02 7.86 15.10
C ILE A 85 -0.19 8.99 14.51
N HIS A 86 1.12 8.94 14.69
CA HIS A 86 2.09 9.89 14.14
C HIS A 86 3.23 9.13 13.45
N ASP A 87 3.98 9.85 12.63
CA ASP A 87 5.17 9.30 11.93
C ASP A 87 4.85 8.04 11.10
N ALA A 88 3.66 7.96 10.50
CA ALA A 88 3.35 6.89 9.55
C ALA A 88 4.18 7.07 8.28
N ARG A 89 4.69 5.96 7.74
CA ARG A 89 5.51 5.93 6.53
C ARG A 89 4.87 4.98 5.53
N LEU A 90 4.73 5.44 4.28
CA LEU A 90 3.92 4.74 3.28
C LEU A 90 4.74 4.37 2.05
N LEU A 91 4.74 3.10 1.69
CA LEU A 91 5.16 2.61 0.38
C LEU A 91 3.92 2.10 -0.36
N LEU A 92 3.45 2.86 -1.35
CA LEU A 92 2.24 2.56 -2.09
C LEU A 92 2.59 2.17 -3.53
N VAL A 93 2.13 1.02 -3.98
CA VAL A 93 2.42 0.45 -5.30
C VAL A 93 1.13 0.29 -6.10
N GLY A 94 1.07 0.87 -7.29
CA GLY A 94 -0.12 0.87 -8.14
C GLY A 94 -1.32 1.52 -7.44
N ALA A 95 -1.10 2.65 -6.76
CA ALA A 95 -2.08 3.31 -5.91
C ALA A 95 -3.15 4.03 -6.74
N PHE A 96 -4.37 4.03 -6.23
CA PHE A 96 -5.50 4.83 -6.69
C PHE A 96 -6.45 5.09 -5.53
N ASP A 97 -7.24 6.16 -5.62
CA ASP A 97 -8.19 6.59 -4.59
C ASP A 97 -9.56 6.98 -5.18
N GLN A 98 -9.78 6.64 -6.42
CA GLN A 98 -11.01 6.90 -7.17
C GLN A 98 -11.45 5.67 -7.95
N GLY A 99 -12.72 5.63 -8.37
CA GLY A 99 -13.28 4.52 -9.14
C GLY A 99 -12.47 4.23 -10.41
N LEU A 100 -12.40 2.96 -10.75
CA LEU A 100 -11.76 2.48 -11.98
C LEU A 100 -12.85 2.15 -13.00
N PRO A 101 -12.95 2.86 -14.15
CA PRO A 101 -14.02 2.63 -15.12
C PRO A 101 -14.12 1.20 -15.65
N ALA A 102 -13.00 0.46 -15.66
CA ALA A 102 -12.94 -0.94 -16.07
C ALA A 102 -13.42 -1.92 -14.98
N TYR A 103 -13.57 -1.44 -13.74
CA TYR A 103 -13.91 -2.26 -12.55
C TYR A 103 -14.99 -1.59 -11.70
N PRO A 104 -16.20 -1.35 -12.26
CA PRO A 104 -17.28 -0.64 -11.56
C PRO A 104 -17.77 -1.39 -10.32
N GLU A 105 -17.52 -2.69 -10.22
CA GLU A 105 -17.81 -3.50 -9.04
C GLU A 105 -17.04 -3.05 -7.79
N LEU A 106 -15.94 -2.31 -7.98
CA LEU A 106 -15.13 -1.76 -6.88
C LEU A 106 -15.62 -0.37 -6.42
N ASP A 107 -16.59 0.25 -7.10
CA ASP A 107 -17.01 1.63 -6.79
C ASP A 107 -17.50 1.78 -5.34
N SER A 108 -18.23 0.79 -4.82
CA SER A 108 -18.68 0.80 -3.42
C SER A 108 -17.51 0.75 -2.43
N PHE A 109 -16.44 0.02 -2.78
CA PHE A 109 -15.22 -0.04 -1.96
C PHE A 109 -14.48 1.30 -1.92
N MET A 110 -14.59 2.10 -3.00
CA MET A 110 -13.90 3.39 -3.10
C MET A 110 -14.52 4.48 -2.22
N MET A 111 -15.73 4.25 -1.70
CA MET A 111 -16.45 5.23 -0.89
C MET A 111 -16.43 4.87 0.61
N PRO A 112 -16.28 5.87 1.51
CA PRO A 112 -15.87 7.23 1.20
C PRO A 112 -14.41 7.32 0.72
N ALA A 113 -14.11 8.30 -0.11
CA ALA A 113 -12.75 8.58 -0.54
C ALA A 113 -11.85 8.93 0.65
N PRO A 114 -10.52 8.65 0.59
CA PRO A 114 -9.59 9.01 1.65
C PRO A 114 -9.60 10.54 1.92
N ASP A 115 -9.71 10.94 3.18
CA ASP A 115 -9.59 12.35 3.57
C ASP A 115 -8.12 12.70 3.86
N TYR A 116 -7.45 13.25 2.87
CA TYR A 116 -6.04 13.63 2.96
C TYR A 116 -5.75 14.70 4.02
N ARG A 117 -6.73 15.51 4.42
CA ARG A 117 -6.56 16.47 5.52
C ARG A 117 -6.34 15.77 6.86
N GLN A 118 -6.91 14.57 7.02
CA GLN A 118 -6.68 13.73 8.20
C GLN A 118 -5.44 12.85 8.08
N ILE A 119 -5.02 12.52 6.86
CA ILE A 119 -3.90 11.61 6.59
C ILE A 119 -2.56 12.35 6.62
N THR A 120 -2.45 13.43 5.83
CA THR A 120 -1.18 14.12 5.60
C THR A 120 -0.46 14.56 6.87
N PRO A 121 -1.13 15.09 7.92
CA PRO A 121 -0.45 15.48 9.15
C PRO A 121 0.15 14.31 9.95
N LYS A 122 -0.25 13.09 9.65
CA LYS A 122 0.18 11.87 10.34
C LYS A 122 1.30 11.13 9.60
N VAL A 123 1.56 11.51 8.33
CA VAL A 123 2.54 10.86 7.45
C VAL A 123 3.83 11.67 7.44
N SER A 124 4.93 11.05 7.85
CA SER A 124 6.26 11.69 7.83
C SER A 124 7.01 11.45 6.52
N ALA A 125 6.76 10.33 5.85
CA ALA A 125 7.37 10.02 4.57
C ALA A 125 6.46 9.08 3.75
N ALA A 126 6.44 9.29 2.44
CA ALA A 126 5.71 8.42 1.52
C ALA A 126 6.47 8.25 0.21
N THR A 127 6.36 7.06 -0.38
CA THR A 127 6.77 6.78 -1.77
C THR A 127 5.61 6.11 -2.50
N VAL A 128 5.33 6.59 -3.69
CA VAL A 128 4.37 5.96 -4.61
C VAL A 128 5.13 5.43 -5.82
N ILE A 129 4.94 4.14 -6.13
CA ILE A 129 5.51 3.49 -7.31
C ILE A 129 4.37 3.15 -8.27
N THR A 130 4.52 3.51 -9.54
CA THR A 130 3.56 3.20 -10.60
C THR A 130 4.27 2.91 -11.92
N ALA A 131 3.56 2.31 -12.87
CA ALA A 131 4.06 2.06 -14.22
C ALA A 131 3.13 2.70 -15.27
N LYS A 132 3.72 3.22 -16.35
CA LYS A 132 2.96 3.89 -17.42
C LYS A 132 2.05 2.93 -18.21
N ASP A 133 2.42 1.66 -18.23
CA ASP A 133 1.72 0.58 -18.94
C ASP A 133 0.79 -0.22 -18.02
N ASP A 134 0.46 0.28 -16.82
CA ASP A 134 -0.48 -0.37 -15.91
C ASP A 134 -1.88 -0.48 -16.56
N PRO A 135 -2.36 -1.72 -16.83
CA PRO A 135 -3.64 -1.92 -17.50
C PRO A 135 -4.83 -1.87 -16.54
N ILE A 136 -4.59 -1.86 -15.24
CA ILE A 136 -5.62 -1.94 -14.18
C ILE A 136 -5.87 -0.57 -13.59
N ALA A 137 -4.83 0.03 -13.00
CA ALA A 137 -4.90 1.34 -12.39
C ALA A 137 -4.11 2.35 -13.23
N PRO A 138 -4.78 3.24 -13.98
CA PRO A 138 -4.08 4.25 -14.75
C PRO A 138 -3.03 4.99 -13.89
N TYR A 139 -1.80 5.06 -14.36
CA TYR A 139 -0.68 5.64 -13.58
C TYR A 139 -0.94 7.08 -13.12
N ARG A 140 -1.84 7.79 -13.78
CA ARG A 140 -2.27 9.14 -13.38
C ARG A 140 -2.94 9.15 -12.02
N ASN A 141 -3.68 8.10 -11.66
CA ASN A 141 -4.30 7.99 -10.33
C ASN A 141 -3.20 7.91 -9.24
N SER A 142 -2.13 7.17 -9.50
CA SER A 142 -0.97 7.14 -8.59
C SER A 142 -0.26 8.49 -8.48
N ILE A 143 -0.20 9.27 -9.56
CA ILE A 143 0.34 10.65 -9.53
C ILE A 143 -0.52 11.52 -8.62
N ASP A 144 -1.85 11.43 -8.73
CA ASP A 144 -2.77 12.22 -7.91
C ASP A 144 -2.62 11.85 -6.42
N VAL A 145 -2.55 10.57 -6.08
CA VAL A 145 -2.28 10.11 -4.70
C VAL A 145 -0.94 10.64 -4.19
N ALA A 146 0.12 10.55 -5.00
CA ALA A 146 1.44 11.05 -4.62
C ALA A 146 1.42 12.56 -4.36
N HIS A 147 0.72 13.32 -5.19
CA HIS A 147 0.58 14.77 -5.03
C HIS A 147 -0.18 15.13 -3.74
N GLN A 148 -1.29 14.44 -3.45
CA GLN A 148 -2.07 14.64 -2.23
C GLN A 148 -1.25 14.39 -0.95
N LEU A 149 -0.36 13.38 -1.00
CA LEU A 149 0.50 13.00 0.13
C LEU A 149 1.80 13.81 0.23
N GLY A 150 2.17 14.58 -0.80
CA GLY A 150 3.52 15.14 -0.91
C GLY A 150 4.59 14.04 -1.01
N ALA A 151 4.25 12.92 -1.63
CA ALA A 151 5.08 11.73 -1.66
C ALA A 151 6.17 11.79 -2.74
N LYS A 152 7.25 11.05 -2.53
CA LYS A 152 8.19 10.71 -3.60
C LYS A 152 7.46 9.86 -4.64
N LEU A 153 7.47 10.27 -5.89
CA LEU A 153 6.85 9.54 -6.99
C LEU A 153 7.92 8.85 -7.85
N ILE A 154 7.73 7.56 -8.11
CA ILE A 154 8.55 6.77 -9.02
C ILE A 154 7.64 6.21 -10.11
N VAL A 155 7.83 6.68 -11.35
CA VAL A 155 7.08 6.22 -12.52
C VAL A 155 7.99 5.32 -13.37
N GLN A 156 7.70 4.03 -13.39
CA GLN A 156 8.40 3.08 -14.27
C GLN A 156 7.86 3.20 -15.70
N PRO A 157 8.70 3.09 -16.73
CA PRO A 157 8.23 3.05 -18.12
C PRO A 157 7.32 1.85 -18.38
N THR A 158 7.68 0.70 -17.79
CA THR A 158 6.97 -0.57 -17.86
C THR A 158 6.93 -1.23 -16.50
N GLY A 159 5.98 -2.12 -16.27
CA GLY A 159 5.81 -2.83 -14.99
C GLY A 159 4.42 -3.42 -14.83
N GLY A 160 3.50 -3.08 -15.74
CA GLY A 160 2.10 -3.48 -15.59
C GLY A 160 1.54 -3.03 -14.24
N HIS A 161 0.79 -3.91 -13.59
CA HIS A 161 0.27 -3.66 -12.24
C HIS A 161 1.16 -4.28 -11.14
N PHE A 162 2.41 -4.60 -11.48
CA PHE A 162 3.40 -5.23 -10.59
C PHE A 162 2.94 -6.59 -10.03
N LEU A 163 2.29 -7.38 -10.87
CA LEU A 163 1.82 -8.72 -10.53
C LEU A 163 2.85 -9.78 -10.94
N THR A 164 2.69 -11.01 -10.44
CA THR A 164 3.48 -12.16 -10.92
C THR A 164 3.33 -12.36 -12.42
N SER A 165 2.14 -12.12 -12.98
CA SER A 165 1.90 -12.16 -14.43
C SER A 165 2.68 -11.11 -15.22
N ASP A 166 3.05 -10.00 -14.56
CA ASP A 166 3.90 -8.95 -15.13
C ASP A 166 5.40 -9.20 -14.89
N GLY A 167 5.75 -10.34 -14.27
CA GLY A 167 7.13 -10.73 -13.97
C GLY A 167 7.60 -10.38 -12.55
N PHE A 168 6.73 -9.89 -11.68
CA PHE A 168 7.09 -9.45 -10.32
C PHE A 168 6.88 -10.57 -9.30
N ARG A 169 7.83 -11.52 -9.23
CA ARG A 169 8.00 -12.45 -8.09
C ARG A 169 8.96 -11.87 -7.04
N GLU A 170 9.81 -10.98 -7.47
CA GLU A 170 10.74 -10.19 -6.69
C GLU A 170 10.55 -8.72 -7.07
N PHE A 171 10.75 -7.82 -6.12
CA PHE A 171 10.62 -6.39 -6.39
C PHE A 171 11.74 -5.57 -5.70
N PRO A 172 12.96 -5.58 -6.24
CA PRO A 172 14.11 -4.91 -5.64
C PRO A 172 13.90 -3.40 -5.42
N LEU A 173 13.15 -2.73 -6.28
CA LEU A 173 12.81 -1.33 -6.12
C LEU A 173 11.94 -1.10 -4.87
N ALA A 174 10.93 -1.96 -4.63
CA ALA A 174 10.11 -1.88 -3.43
C ALA A 174 10.95 -2.12 -2.16
N LEU A 175 11.86 -3.10 -2.19
CA LEU A 175 12.78 -3.35 -1.08
C LEU A 175 13.65 -2.13 -0.78
N LYS A 176 14.24 -1.51 -1.80
CA LYS A 176 15.06 -0.31 -1.67
C LYS A 176 14.30 0.84 -1.02
N GLU A 177 13.06 1.08 -1.47
CA GLU A 177 12.24 2.15 -0.93
C GLU A 177 11.73 1.84 0.48
N LEU A 178 11.38 0.58 0.79
CA LEU A 178 11.04 0.15 2.14
C LEU A 178 12.22 0.38 3.11
N GLN A 179 13.44 -0.02 2.72
CA GLN A 179 14.65 0.20 3.52
C GLN A 179 14.96 1.70 3.71
N ARG A 180 14.65 2.54 2.73
CA ARG A 180 14.79 3.99 2.84
C ARG A 180 13.78 4.58 3.83
N LEU A 181 12.55 4.11 3.80
CA LEU A 181 11.49 4.55 4.72
C LEU A 181 11.73 4.07 6.16
N ALA A 182 12.47 3.00 6.36
CA ALA A 182 12.79 2.44 7.67
C ALA A 182 13.97 3.14 8.39
N LYS A 183 14.61 4.09 7.75
CA LYS A 183 15.69 4.92 8.33
C LYS A 183 15.15 6.15 9.04
#